data_60a557ad59f6e19c8b1f0dad3d2c7941
#
_entry.id   60a557ad59f6e19c8b1f0dad3d2c7941
#
_cell.length_a   1.000
_cell.length_b   1.000
_cell.length_c   1.000
_cell.angle_alpha   90.00
_cell.angle_beta   90.00
_cell.angle_gamma   90.00
#
_symmetry.space_group_name_H-M   'P 1'
#
loop_
_entity.id
_entity.type
_entity.pdbx_description
1 polymer ?
#
loop_
_entity_poly.entity_id
_entity_poly.type
_entity_poly.pdbx_seq_one_letter_code
_entity_poly.pdbx_strand_id
1 'polypeptide(L)'
;MSKFLLILLTLCGLGAGPVMAWQDPAESGQEVVDSTAVPVRPDYVRLDSWAGRLNGWTPHILSDLAAILAEAPSHGLPGQERLAEALLDPAIPFAQRAELAGLAALRYAGWLEYGLMEAETHGVRGLYASEAGYLVSRLQDGLDAGDLWPVFAERLPQVRDYDILRAEMLRILALRPIWPEITPGGSLRVGDSGPRVDQLRARLTAERLLLADWQTGAPYDTRLETAVRRYQGRVNLSPTGRLDQPTLRQLNVSPEQRIAQLRANLEQRRWRTRDLGDRHIWVNLADFRLEAWENGRLAREHEVMIGGQASSTPEFTEEMQYIVLNPWWGLPAGSARSRFQSMRRNPSIVDQYGFRIFNASGDAISVYEIDWSRWGNYWPYRMSQPPGPTNPMGEVKFIFPNRHNVYIHDTVERDRFIRTRRDFSAGCIRVQDPLALAEWVLNGQDGWSRARIDDVVAGSSPTVVWLDQRIPVHIAYWTVVGDVDGRVRYLHDLYRRDGRVIADYAALHDAFSGQGLPFPSGLARAGNTVRR
;
A
#
# COMPACT_ATOMS: atom_id res chain seq x y z
N MET A 1 0.99 8.48 -37.99
CA MET A 1 1.23 9.52 -36.98
C MET A 1 0.81 9.10 -35.55
N SER A 2 -0.26 8.31 -35.36
CA SER A 2 -0.76 7.92 -34.04
C SER A 2 0.12 6.96 -33.21
N LYS A 3 0.95 6.14 -33.83
CA LYS A 3 1.80 5.13 -33.13
C LYS A 3 3.05 5.70 -32.45
N PHE A 4 3.49 6.89 -32.83
CA PHE A 4 4.70 7.52 -32.26
C PHE A 4 4.44 8.25 -30.94
N LEU A 5 3.24 8.80 -30.76
CA LEU A 5 2.86 9.55 -29.55
C LEU A 5 2.73 8.64 -28.34
N LEU A 6 2.25 7.40 -28.54
CA LEU A 6 1.97 6.45 -27.45
C LEU A 6 3.23 5.95 -26.73
N ILE A 7 4.38 5.97 -27.39
CA ILE A 7 5.66 5.43 -26.86
C ILE A 7 6.41 6.48 -26.03
N LEU A 8 6.14 7.77 -26.22
CA LEU A 8 6.83 8.86 -25.49
C LEU A 8 6.37 8.99 -24.03
N LEU A 9 5.20 8.48 -23.70
CA LEU A 9 4.49 8.79 -22.44
C LEU A 9 4.68 7.75 -21.33
N THR A 10 5.44 6.68 -21.58
CA THR A 10 5.59 5.57 -20.63
C THR A 10 6.83 5.61 -19.74
N LEU A 11 7.62 6.67 -19.73
CA LEU A 11 8.90 6.69 -19.02
C LEU A 11 9.04 7.93 -18.14
N CYS A 12 8.73 7.81 -16.86
CA CYS A 12 9.26 8.66 -15.80
C CYS A 12 10.71 8.26 -15.53
N GLY A 13 11.62 9.14 -15.55
CA GLY A 13 12.97 8.83 -15.13
C GLY A 13 13.95 9.97 -15.38
N LEU A 14 14.92 9.95 -14.62
CA LEU A 14 16.20 10.67 -14.48
C LEU A 14 16.57 11.70 -15.55
N GLY A 15 16.91 12.86 -15.06
CA GLY A 15 17.88 13.77 -15.60
C GLY A 15 17.32 15.03 -16.24
N ALA A 16 17.35 16.13 -15.53
CA ALA A 16 17.19 17.46 -16.07
C ALA A 16 18.45 17.96 -16.74
N GLY A 17 18.27 18.70 -17.81
CA GLY A 17 19.34 19.50 -18.36
C GLY A 17 19.11 20.96 -18.03
N PRO A 18 20.11 21.74 -17.71
CA PRO A 18 19.94 23.16 -17.51
C PRO A 18 19.70 23.86 -18.84
N VAL A 19 18.72 24.73 -18.83
CA VAL A 19 18.74 25.88 -19.72
C VAL A 19 19.29 27.00 -18.86
N MET A 20 20.44 27.50 -19.16
CA MET A 20 21.07 28.59 -18.42
C MET A 20 21.04 28.35 -16.90
N ALA A 21 21.82 27.42 -16.43
CA ALA A 21 22.07 27.19 -15.01
C ALA A 21 20.87 26.73 -14.13
N TRP A 22 19.68 26.49 -14.69
CA TRP A 22 18.63 25.89 -13.86
C TRP A 22 18.90 24.39 -13.69
N GLN A 23 19.12 23.96 -12.46
CA GLN A 23 19.21 22.55 -12.07
C GLN A 23 18.10 22.25 -11.08
N ASP A 24 17.39 21.15 -11.28
CA ASP A 24 16.51 20.62 -10.24
C ASP A 24 17.40 20.21 -9.05
N PRO A 25 17.18 20.75 -7.84
CA PRO A 25 17.98 20.38 -6.66
C PRO A 25 18.02 18.87 -6.40
N ALA A 26 16.99 18.12 -6.80
CA ALA A 26 16.97 16.66 -6.70
C ALA A 26 18.01 15.97 -7.59
N GLU A 27 18.55 16.68 -8.59
CA GLU A 27 19.53 16.13 -9.54
C GLU A 27 20.96 16.58 -9.22
N SER A 28 21.16 17.50 -8.28
CA SER A 28 22.48 18.08 -7.96
C SER A 28 23.35 17.19 -7.08
N GLY A 29 22.96 15.95 -6.80
CA GLY A 29 23.80 15.02 -6.03
C GLY A 29 24.04 15.46 -4.58
N GLN A 30 23.18 16.34 -4.02
CA GLN A 30 23.20 16.60 -2.60
C GLN A 30 22.93 15.30 -1.86
N GLU A 31 23.81 14.99 -0.94
CA GLU A 31 23.82 13.80 -0.11
C GLU A 31 22.40 13.36 0.24
N VAL A 32 22.02 12.25 -0.33
CA VAL A 32 20.96 11.42 0.27
C VAL A 32 21.47 11.16 1.66
N VAL A 33 20.89 11.82 2.66
CA VAL A 33 21.13 11.47 4.06
C VAL A 33 20.89 9.98 4.14
N ASP A 34 21.97 9.26 4.33
CA ASP A 34 21.95 7.81 4.42
C ASP A 34 21.16 7.44 5.68
N SER A 35 19.84 7.32 5.54
CA SER A 35 18.98 6.76 6.58
C SER A 35 19.16 5.24 6.62
N THR A 36 20.40 4.77 6.49
CA THR A 36 20.76 3.35 6.42
C THR A 36 20.81 2.64 7.77
N ALA A 37 20.37 3.25 8.85
CA ALA A 37 20.02 2.47 10.02
C ALA A 37 18.77 1.63 9.68
N VAL A 38 18.98 0.47 9.05
CA VAL A 38 17.95 -0.56 8.97
C VAL A 38 17.57 -0.89 10.42
N PRO A 39 16.32 -0.66 10.84
CA PRO A 39 15.90 -1.02 12.18
C PRO A 39 16.11 -2.53 12.34
N VAL A 40 16.96 -2.92 13.30
CA VAL A 40 17.16 -4.32 13.63
C VAL A 40 15.89 -4.81 14.31
N ARG A 41 15.20 -5.77 13.70
CA ARG A 41 14.07 -6.43 14.35
C ARG A 41 14.55 -7.09 15.64
N PRO A 42 13.75 -7.04 16.72
CA PRO A 42 14.02 -7.87 17.87
C PRO A 42 14.05 -9.33 17.41
N ASP A 43 15.15 -10.03 17.72
CA ASP A 43 15.21 -11.46 17.58
C ASP A 43 14.20 -12.08 18.56
N TYR A 44 13.14 -12.73 18.04
CA TYR A 44 12.12 -13.35 18.89
C TYR A 44 12.71 -14.43 19.81
N VAL A 45 13.82 -15.07 19.44
CA VAL A 45 14.57 -15.97 20.31
C VAL A 45 15.16 -15.22 21.49
N ARG A 46 15.59 -13.97 21.30
CA ARG A 46 16.05 -13.09 22.40
C ARG A 46 14.88 -12.62 23.27
N LEU A 47 13.71 -12.34 22.70
CA LEU A 47 12.52 -11.96 23.49
C LEU A 47 12.16 -13.07 24.50
N ASP A 48 12.19 -14.32 24.08
CA ASP A 48 11.93 -15.45 24.97
C ASP A 48 12.89 -15.46 26.18
N SER A 49 14.17 -15.10 26.00
CA SER A 49 15.15 -14.99 27.08
C SER A 49 14.87 -13.84 28.06
N TRP A 50 13.99 -12.92 27.72
CA TRP A 50 13.63 -11.77 28.56
C TRP A 50 12.32 -12.00 29.33
N ALA A 51 11.55 -13.04 28.98
CA ALA A 51 10.29 -13.37 29.64
C ALA A 51 10.40 -13.51 31.14
N GLY A 52 11.48 -14.12 31.62
CA GLY A 52 11.78 -14.31 33.08
C GLY A 52 12.08 -13.01 33.85
N ARG A 53 12.15 -11.86 33.17
CA ARG A 53 12.32 -10.54 33.79
C ARG A 53 11.00 -9.88 34.18
N LEU A 54 9.87 -10.39 33.66
CA LEU A 54 8.53 -9.86 33.94
C LEU A 54 8.04 -10.41 35.29
N ASN A 55 7.67 -9.52 36.19
CA ASN A 55 7.24 -9.83 37.55
C ASN A 55 5.86 -9.20 37.83
N GLY A 56 5.20 -9.61 38.91
CA GLY A 56 3.92 -9.00 39.28
C GLY A 56 2.69 -9.72 38.73
N TRP A 57 2.84 -10.91 38.17
CA TRP A 57 1.72 -11.72 37.70
C TRP A 57 0.75 -12.03 38.84
N THR A 58 -0.53 -11.86 38.60
CA THR A 58 -1.64 -12.23 39.49
C THR A 58 -2.66 -13.09 38.73
N PRO A 59 -3.54 -13.83 39.42
CA PRO A 59 -4.60 -14.58 38.73
C PRO A 59 -5.48 -13.69 37.86
N HIS A 60 -5.72 -12.44 38.25
CA HIS A 60 -6.49 -11.46 37.48
C HIS A 60 -5.73 -11.11 36.18
N ILE A 61 -4.48 -10.73 36.25
CA ILE A 61 -3.68 -10.39 35.08
C ILE A 61 -3.51 -11.58 34.12
N LEU A 62 -3.42 -12.82 34.63
CA LEU A 62 -3.45 -14.03 33.79
C LEU A 62 -4.76 -14.16 33.03
N SER A 63 -5.89 -13.83 33.67
CA SER A 63 -7.21 -13.82 33.02
C SER A 63 -7.29 -12.74 31.92
N ASP A 64 -6.78 -11.55 32.19
CA ASP A 64 -6.72 -10.47 31.20
C ASP A 64 -5.85 -10.85 30.01
N LEU A 65 -4.65 -11.40 30.26
CA LEU A 65 -3.79 -11.88 29.18
C LEU A 65 -4.46 -12.99 28.36
N ALA A 66 -5.16 -13.92 29.00
CA ALA A 66 -5.90 -14.98 28.29
C ALA A 66 -6.98 -14.38 27.37
N ALA A 67 -7.70 -13.37 27.84
CA ALA A 67 -8.70 -12.66 27.04
C ALA A 67 -8.06 -11.89 25.87
N ILE A 68 -6.93 -11.21 26.10
CA ILE A 68 -6.16 -10.51 25.05
C ILE A 68 -5.68 -11.50 23.98
N LEU A 69 -5.14 -12.65 24.39
CA LEU A 69 -4.67 -13.70 23.48
C LEU A 69 -5.81 -14.32 22.65
N ALA A 70 -7.01 -14.39 23.20
CA ALA A 70 -8.19 -14.87 22.48
C ALA A 70 -8.58 -13.96 21.30
N GLU A 71 -8.16 -12.71 21.30
CA GLU A 71 -8.38 -11.80 20.16
C GLU A 71 -7.43 -12.04 18.97
N ALA A 72 -6.38 -12.85 19.12
CA ALA A 72 -5.37 -13.06 18.08
C ALA A 72 -5.95 -13.39 16.68
N PRO A 73 -6.96 -14.26 16.52
CA PRO A 73 -7.56 -14.54 15.22
C PRO A 73 -8.19 -13.30 14.57
N SER A 74 -8.72 -12.36 15.37
CA SER A 74 -9.30 -11.11 14.86
C SER A 74 -8.26 -10.21 14.21
N HIS A 75 -7.04 -10.24 14.73
CA HIS A 75 -5.89 -9.56 14.18
C HIS A 75 -5.25 -10.31 13.00
N GLY A 76 -5.87 -11.42 12.58
CA GLY A 76 -5.31 -12.33 11.59
C GLY A 76 -4.11 -13.13 12.10
N LEU A 77 -3.76 -13.06 13.37
CA LEU A 77 -2.65 -13.78 13.99
C LEU A 77 -3.02 -15.24 14.30
N PRO A 78 -2.03 -16.13 14.48
CA PRO A 78 -2.28 -17.51 14.90
C PRO A 78 -3.09 -17.56 16.20
N GLY A 79 -4.09 -18.44 16.26
CA GLY A 79 -4.91 -18.62 17.46
C GLY A 79 -4.07 -19.06 18.66
N GLN A 80 -4.40 -18.53 19.82
CA GLN A 80 -3.68 -18.77 21.08
C GLN A 80 -4.59 -19.45 22.13
N GLU A 81 -5.62 -20.15 21.69
CA GLU A 81 -6.66 -20.72 22.57
C GLU A 81 -6.08 -21.68 23.61
N ARG A 82 -5.18 -22.60 23.18
CA ARG A 82 -4.54 -23.55 24.09
C ARG A 82 -3.68 -22.88 25.16
N LEU A 83 -3.05 -21.76 24.77
CA LEU A 83 -2.22 -21.00 25.70
C LEU A 83 -3.10 -20.24 26.69
N ALA A 84 -4.17 -19.60 26.21
CA ALA A 84 -5.15 -18.94 27.05
C ALA A 84 -5.78 -19.92 28.06
N GLU A 85 -6.16 -21.13 27.62
CA GLU A 85 -6.64 -22.20 28.49
C GLU A 85 -5.59 -22.59 29.55
N ALA A 86 -4.33 -22.79 29.17
CA ALA A 86 -3.27 -23.14 30.08
C ALA A 86 -3.00 -22.06 31.15
N LEU A 87 -3.14 -20.79 30.80
CA LEU A 87 -3.01 -19.67 31.76
C LEU A 87 -4.11 -19.69 32.84
N LEU A 88 -5.28 -20.22 32.51
CA LEU A 88 -6.43 -20.29 33.40
C LEU A 88 -6.57 -21.62 34.14
N ASP A 89 -5.82 -22.66 33.74
CA ASP A 89 -5.93 -24.00 34.31
C ASP A 89 -5.36 -24.06 35.74
N PRO A 90 -6.19 -24.26 36.78
CA PRO A 90 -5.74 -24.36 38.16
C PRO A 90 -4.87 -25.61 38.45
N ALA A 91 -4.92 -26.63 37.58
CA ALA A 91 -4.07 -27.81 37.68
C ALA A 91 -2.60 -27.50 37.37
N ILE A 92 -2.29 -26.42 36.68
CA ILE A 92 -0.95 -25.95 36.39
C ILE A 92 -0.48 -25.04 37.53
N PRO A 93 0.66 -25.31 38.17
CA PRO A 93 1.19 -24.47 39.23
C PRO A 93 1.32 -22.99 38.80
N PHE A 94 0.97 -22.07 39.71
CA PHE A 94 0.95 -20.63 39.40
C PHE A 94 2.29 -20.12 38.83
N ALA A 95 3.43 -20.54 39.37
CA ALA A 95 4.73 -20.13 38.86
C ALA A 95 4.97 -20.53 37.40
N GLN A 96 4.49 -21.71 36.98
CA GLN A 96 4.59 -22.17 35.60
C GLN A 96 3.65 -21.36 34.68
N ARG A 97 2.43 -21.04 35.17
CA ARG A 97 1.50 -20.17 34.44
C ARG A 97 2.07 -18.76 34.25
N ALA A 98 2.74 -18.21 35.25
CA ALA A 98 3.41 -16.91 35.19
C ALA A 98 4.57 -16.90 34.18
N GLU A 99 5.36 -17.99 34.13
CA GLU A 99 6.43 -18.15 33.14
C GLU A 99 5.86 -18.21 31.71
N LEU A 100 4.81 -19.01 31.49
CA LEU A 100 4.09 -19.08 30.22
C LEU A 100 3.52 -17.72 29.81
N ALA A 101 2.97 -16.98 30.79
CA ALA A 101 2.40 -15.65 30.56
C ALA A 101 3.45 -14.66 30.07
N GLY A 102 4.64 -14.68 30.68
CA GLY A 102 5.76 -13.81 30.23
C GLY A 102 6.14 -14.06 28.78
N LEU A 103 6.30 -15.34 28.41
CA LEU A 103 6.58 -15.72 27.01
C LEU A 103 5.47 -15.31 26.06
N ALA A 104 4.22 -15.59 26.43
CA ALA A 104 3.05 -15.26 25.62
C ALA A 104 2.89 -13.76 25.40
N ALA A 105 3.00 -12.97 26.47
CA ALA A 105 2.85 -11.52 26.42
C ALA A 105 3.91 -10.88 25.52
N LEU A 106 5.18 -11.27 25.67
CA LEU A 106 6.27 -10.75 24.83
C LEU A 106 6.11 -11.11 23.36
N ARG A 107 5.78 -12.37 23.06
CA ARG A 107 5.58 -12.80 21.66
C ARG A 107 4.40 -12.08 21.02
N TYR A 108 3.27 -12.04 21.72
CA TYR A 108 2.07 -11.44 21.18
C TYR A 108 2.23 -9.92 20.99
N ALA A 109 2.85 -9.23 21.95
CA ALA A 109 3.20 -7.82 21.80
C ALA A 109 4.14 -7.61 20.60
N GLY A 110 5.14 -8.47 20.44
CA GLY A 110 6.02 -8.45 19.27
C GLY A 110 5.29 -8.65 17.95
N TRP A 111 4.34 -9.59 17.87
CA TRP A 111 3.54 -9.80 16.67
C TRP A 111 2.63 -8.60 16.34
N LEU A 112 2.05 -7.96 17.34
CA LEU A 112 1.25 -6.75 17.14
C LEU A 112 2.11 -5.55 16.74
N GLU A 113 3.33 -5.44 17.28
CA GLU A 113 4.24 -4.33 17.02
C GLU A 113 4.90 -4.43 15.64
N TYR A 114 5.45 -5.61 15.30
CA TYR A 114 6.33 -5.79 14.15
C TYR A 114 5.74 -6.68 13.05
N GLY A 115 4.65 -7.37 13.35
CA GLY A 115 4.11 -8.42 12.48
C GLY A 115 4.75 -9.79 12.75
N LEU A 116 4.17 -10.79 12.07
CA LEU A 116 4.64 -12.18 12.11
C LEU A 116 5.81 -12.42 11.16
N MET A 117 5.92 -11.61 10.09
CA MET A 117 6.90 -11.72 9.01
C MET A 117 7.86 -10.52 8.98
N GLU A 118 9.00 -10.72 8.32
CA GLU A 118 9.94 -9.63 8.06
C GLU A 118 9.51 -8.82 6.83
N ALA A 119 9.21 -7.54 7.03
CA ALA A 119 8.75 -6.64 5.97
C ALA A 119 9.75 -6.54 4.80
N GLU A 120 11.05 -6.55 5.11
CA GLU A 120 12.13 -6.42 4.14
C GLU A 120 12.16 -7.58 3.14
N THR A 121 11.77 -8.79 3.55
CA THR A 121 11.68 -9.96 2.66
C THR A 121 10.63 -9.79 1.57
N HIS A 122 9.68 -8.86 1.77
CA HIS A 122 8.62 -8.51 0.83
C HIS A 122 8.86 -7.16 0.14
N GLY A 123 10.08 -6.61 0.21
CA GLY A 123 10.45 -5.38 -0.46
C GLY A 123 9.89 -4.11 0.18
N VAL A 124 9.34 -4.23 1.39
CA VAL A 124 8.89 -3.09 2.19
C VAL A 124 10.00 -2.77 3.18
N ARG A 125 10.45 -1.53 3.21
CA ARG A 125 11.43 -1.11 4.22
C ARG A 125 10.73 -1.10 5.57
N GLY A 126 11.17 -1.96 6.51
CA GLY A 126 10.72 -1.93 7.89
C GLY A 126 11.09 -0.60 8.54
N LEU A 127 10.13 0.07 9.15
CA LEU A 127 10.33 1.41 9.71
C LEU A 127 10.56 1.38 11.22
N TYR A 128 10.50 0.20 11.86
CA TYR A 128 10.53 0.12 13.32
C TYR A 128 11.59 -0.82 13.84
N ALA A 129 12.43 -0.25 14.66
CA ALA A 129 13.11 -0.93 15.74
C ALA A 129 12.71 -0.22 17.03
N SER A 130 11.68 -0.67 17.72
CA SER A 130 11.73 -0.51 19.15
C SER A 130 12.63 -1.62 19.71
N GLU A 131 13.53 -1.26 20.59
CA GLU A 131 14.42 -2.24 21.21
C GLU A 131 13.59 -3.24 22.04
N ALA A 132 13.99 -4.52 22.06
CA ALA A 132 13.32 -5.54 22.88
C ALA A 132 13.16 -5.09 24.34
N GLY A 133 14.13 -4.31 24.85
CA GLY A 133 14.08 -3.69 26.17
C GLY A 133 12.89 -2.76 26.37
N TYR A 134 12.46 -2.05 25.33
CA TYR A 134 11.29 -1.19 25.39
C TYR A 134 9.98 -2.00 25.54
N LEU A 135 9.81 -3.10 24.80
CA LEU A 135 8.64 -3.98 24.97
C LEU A 135 8.56 -4.55 26.37
N VAL A 136 9.68 -5.03 26.92
CA VAL A 136 9.76 -5.56 28.27
C VAL A 136 9.40 -4.48 29.29
N SER A 137 9.94 -3.27 29.16
CA SER A 137 9.61 -2.16 30.04
C SER A 137 8.13 -1.83 30.01
N ARG A 138 7.53 -1.71 28.82
CA ARG A 138 6.10 -1.41 28.70
C ARG A 138 5.19 -2.51 29.25
N LEU A 139 5.56 -3.79 29.07
CA LEU A 139 4.82 -4.90 29.68
C LEU A 139 4.96 -4.89 31.20
N GLN A 140 6.16 -4.55 31.74
CA GLN A 140 6.34 -4.39 33.17
C GLN A 140 5.51 -3.23 33.74
N ASP A 141 5.44 -2.09 33.04
CA ASP A 141 4.57 -0.97 33.43
C ASP A 141 3.10 -1.41 33.56
N GLY A 142 2.63 -2.23 32.62
CA GLY A 142 1.26 -2.79 32.66
C GLY A 142 1.06 -3.79 33.82
N LEU A 143 2.05 -4.63 34.10
CA LEU A 143 2.03 -5.54 35.25
C LEU A 143 1.99 -4.76 36.58
N ASP A 144 2.80 -3.72 36.71
CA ASP A 144 2.87 -2.86 37.90
C ASP A 144 1.57 -2.07 38.08
N ALA A 145 0.92 -1.67 36.98
CA ALA A 145 -0.40 -1.03 36.99
C ALA A 145 -1.56 -2.03 37.22
N GLY A 146 -1.33 -3.33 37.06
CA GLY A 146 -2.36 -4.36 37.16
C GLY A 146 -3.30 -4.41 35.96
N ASP A 147 -2.93 -3.83 34.81
CA ASP A 147 -3.72 -3.75 33.58
C ASP A 147 -2.83 -3.86 32.33
N LEU A 148 -3.02 -4.90 31.54
CA LEU A 148 -2.27 -5.14 30.31
C LEU A 148 -2.97 -4.59 29.05
N TRP A 149 -4.27 -4.29 29.10
CA TRP A 149 -5.02 -3.85 27.94
C TRP A 149 -4.44 -2.60 27.26
N PRO A 150 -4.08 -1.52 27.97
CA PRO A 150 -3.47 -0.34 27.36
C PRO A 150 -2.16 -0.67 26.63
N VAL A 151 -1.34 -1.54 27.23
CA VAL A 151 -0.05 -1.93 26.65
C VAL A 151 -0.24 -2.59 25.29
N PHE A 152 -1.18 -3.51 25.15
CA PHE A 152 -1.46 -4.18 23.88
C PHE A 152 -2.19 -3.25 22.89
N ALA A 153 -3.09 -2.39 23.36
CA ALA A 153 -3.79 -1.43 22.52
C ALA A 153 -2.82 -0.45 21.83
N GLU A 154 -1.79 0.00 22.54
CA GLU A 154 -0.72 0.85 21.99
C GLU A 154 0.09 0.16 20.89
N ARG A 155 0.09 -1.19 20.83
CA ARG A 155 0.82 -1.98 19.83
C ARG A 155 0.04 -2.16 18.52
N LEU A 156 -1.22 -1.77 18.48
CA LEU A 156 -2.04 -1.90 17.28
C LEU A 156 -1.62 -0.86 16.22
N PRO A 157 -1.64 -1.20 14.93
CA PRO A 157 -1.44 -0.24 13.86
C PRO A 157 -2.43 0.93 13.96
N GLN A 158 -1.91 2.15 13.92
CA GLN A 158 -2.72 3.38 14.02
C GLN A 158 -3.30 3.83 12.67
N VAL A 159 -3.37 2.93 11.70
CA VAL A 159 -3.99 3.20 10.40
C VAL A 159 -5.51 3.03 10.49
N ARG A 160 -6.23 3.98 9.90
CA ARG A 160 -7.69 4.13 10.03
C ARG A 160 -8.50 2.86 9.78
N ASP A 161 -8.10 2.05 8.82
CA ASP A 161 -8.89 0.90 8.38
C ASP A 161 -8.53 -0.41 9.08
N TYR A 162 -7.58 -0.41 10.03
CA TYR A 162 -7.18 -1.63 10.73
C TYR A 162 -8.34 -2.31 11.46
N ASP A 163 -9.13 -1.53 12.22
CA ASP A 163 -10.28 -2.06 12.95
C ASP A 163 -11.41 -2.49 12.02
N ILE A 164 -11.58 -1.83 10.88
CA ILE A 164 -12.55 -2.24 9.84
C ILE A 164 -12.19 -3.62 9.30
N LEU A 165 -10.91 -3.85 9.01
CA LEU A 165 -10.44 -5.16 8.56
C LEU A 165 -10.56 -6.24 9.64
N ARG A 166 -10.27 -5.89 10.92
CA ARG A 166 -10.50 -6.78 12.06
C ARG A 166 -11.97 -7.19 12.18
N ALA A 167 -12.88 -6.22 12.10
CA ALA A 167 -14.31 -6.48 12.16
C ALA A 167 -14.79 -7.42 11.04
N GLU A 168 -14.28 -7.23 9.81
CA GLU A 168 -14.57 -8.12 8.69
C GLU A 168 -13.98 -9.53 8.92
N MET A 169 -12.76 -9.63 9.47
CA MET A 169 -12.14 -10.90 9.84
C MET A 169 -13.03 -11.65 10.85
N LEU A 170 -13.42 -10.99 11.94
CA LEU A 170 -14.33 -11.57 12.95
C LEU A 170 -15.65 -12.01 12.34
N ARG A 171 -16.22 -11.19 11.45
CA ARG A 171 -17.48 -11.50 10.77
C ARG A 171 -17.38 -12.81 9.97
N ILE A 172 -16.30 -12.98 9.19
CA ILE A 172 -16.12 -14.19 8.37
C ILE A 172 -15.84 -15.40 9.28
N LEU A 173 -14.98 -15.26 10.28
CA LEU A 173 -14.64 -16.34 11.21
C LEU A 173 -15.87 -16.82 12.02
N ALA A 174 -16.69 -15.89 12.52
CA ALA A 174 -17.88 -16.22 13.32
C ALA A 174 -19.00 -16.84 12.48
N LEU A 175 -19.26 -16.30 11.30
CA LEU A 175 -20.35 -16.75 10.44
C LEU A 175 -20.01 -18.01 9.66
N ARG A 176 -18.73 -18.30 9.44
CA ARG A 176 -18.26 -19.42 8.60
C ARG A 176 -19.11 -19.57 7.33
N PRO A 177 -19.26 -18.49 6.52
CA PRO A 177 -20.23 -18.47 5.44
C PRO A 177 -19.91 -19.54 4.41
N ILE A 178 -20.96 -20.23 3.93
CA ILE A 178 -20.86 -21.08 2.75
C ILE A 178 -21.24 -20.22 1.56
N TRP A 179 -20.28 -19.96 0.69
CA TRP A 179 -20.51 -19.18 -0.53
C TRP A 179 -20.71 -20.12 -1.72
N PRO A 180 -21.94 -20.19 -2.27
CA PRO A 180 -22.20 -21.01 -3.45
C PRO A 180 -21.32 -20.58 -4.63
N GLU A 181 -20.72 -21.54 -5.29
CA GLU A 181 -19.94 -21.32 -6.51
C GLU A 181 -20.87 -21.12 -7.72
N ILE A 182 -20.50 -20.22 -8.60
CA ILE A 182 -21.22 -19.97 -9.85
C ILE A 182 -20.49 -20.71 -10.98
N THR A 183 -21.19 -21.59 -11.67
CA THR A 183 -20.65 -22.35 -12.79
C THR A 183 -20.08 -21.44 -13.88
N PRO A 184 -18.89 -21.74 -14.44
CA PRO A 184 -18.32 -21.00 -15.56
C PRO A 184 -19.27 -20.92 -16.76
N GLY A 185 -19.24 -19.82 -17.52
CA GLY A 185 -20.08 -19.64 -18.70
C GLY A 185 -20.04 -18.21 -19.22
N GLY A 186 -20.89 -17.91 -20.20
CA GLY A 186 -21.02 -16.59 -20.81
C GLY A 186 -21.48 -15.52 -19.82
N SER A 187 -21.38 -14.25 -20.21
CA SER A 187 -21.88 -13.12 -19.41
C SER A 187 -23.39 -13.19 -19.24
N LEU A 188 -23.88 -12.82 -18.03
CA LEU A 188 -25.31 -12.68 -17.73
C LEU A 188 -25.68 -11.22 -17.52
N ARG A 189 -26.90 -10.87 -17.95
CA ARG A 189 -27.48 -9.51 -17.87
C ARG A 189 -29.00 -9.57 -17.65
N VAL A 190 -29.61 -8.43 -17.44
CA VAL A 190 -31.07 -8.29 -17.33
C VAL A 190 -31.77 -8.98 -18.50
N GLY A 191 -32.76 -9.81 -18.19
CA GLY A 191 -33.54 -10.64 -19.11
C GLY A 191 -33.05 -12.06 -19.29
N ASP A 192 -31.81 -12.40 -18.93
CA ASP A 192 -31.30 -13.77 -18.98
C ASP A 192 -31.96 -14.65 -17.90
N SER A 193 -32.06 -15.95 -18.16
CA SER A 193 -32.66 -16.93 -17.23
C SER A 193 -31.82 -18.22 -17.18
N GLY A 194 -32.08 -19.04 -16.17
CA GLY A 194 -31.47 -20.36 -16.04
C GLY A 194 -30.68 -20.56 -14.76
N PRO A 195 -30.11 -21.75 -14.53
CA PRO A 195 -29.52 -22.15 -13.26
C PRO A 195 -28.40 -21.22 -12.77
N ARG A 196 -27.64 -20.62 -13.68
CA ARG A 196 -26.57 -19.68 -13.31
C ARG A 196 -27.08 -18.37 -12.75
N VAL A 197 -28.31 -17.92 -13.12
CA VAL A 197 -28.96 -16.75 -12.53
C VAL A 197 -29.34 -17.06 -11.09
N ASP A 198 -29.83 -18.27 -10.80
CA ASP A 198 -30.16 -18.71 -9.45
C ASP A 198 -28.90 -18.87 -8.59
N GLN A 199 -27.81 -19.42 -9.13
CA GLN A 199 -26.50 -19.46 -8.46
C GLN A 199 -25.99 -18.07 -8.10
N LEU A 200 -26.11 -17.10 -9.02
CA LEU A 200 -25.73 -15.71 -8.78
C LEU A 200 -26.56 -15.07 -7.66
N ARG A 201 -27.89 -15.31 -7.64
CA ARG A 201 -28.75 -14.87 -6.55
C ARG A 201 -28.36 -15.45 -5.21
N ALA A 202 -28.17 -16.77 -5.16
CA ALA A 202 -27.77 -17.48 -3.94
C ALA A 202 -26.41 -16.92 -3.43
N ARG A 203 -25.46 -16.70 -4.33
CA ARG A 203 -24.15 -16.15 -3.99
C ARG A 203 -24.23 -14.74 -3.41
N LEU A 204 -25.00 -13.84 -4.06
CA LEU A 204 -25.17 -12.46 -3.58
C LEU A 204 -26.01 -12.37 -2.30
N THR A 205 -26.94 -13.31 -2.11
CA THR A 205 -27.66 -13.45 -0.84
C THR A 205 -26.72 -13.87 0.30
N ALA A 206 -25.84 -14.83 0.07
CA ALA A 206 -24.80 -15.22 1.03
C ALA A 206 -23.83 -14.08 1.37
N GLU A 207 -23.58 -13.14 0.43
CA GLU A 207 -22.83 -11.90 0.65
C GLU A 207 -23.66 -10.77 1.31
N ARG A 208 -24.95 -11.00 1.58
CA ARG A 208 -25.89 -10.00 2.12
C ARG A 208 -26.08 -8.77 1.22
N LEU A 209 -25.88 -8.94 -0.09
CA LEU A 209 -26.11 -7.90 -1.10
C LEU A 209 -27.47 -8.02 -1.76
N LEU A 210 -28.14 -9.16 -1.57
CA LEU A 210 -29.49 -9.45 -2.03
C LEU A 210 -30.28 -10.09 -0.89
N LEU A 211 -31.57 -9.76 -0.78
CA LEU A 211 -32.47 -10.43 0.18
C LEU A 211 -32.84 -11.84 -0.33
N ALA A 212 -33.15 -12.75 0.58
CA ALA A 212 -33.46 -14.14 0.27
C ALA A 212 -34.93 -14.39 -0.22
N ASP A 213 -35.63 -13.34 -0.63
CA ASP A 213 -37.05 -13.34 -1.05
C ASP A 213 -37.24 -13.54 -2.59
N TRP A 214 -36.28 -14.15 -3.25
CA TRP A 214 -36.34 -14.43 -4.68
C TRP A 214 -36.85 -15.84 -5.00
N GLN A 215 -37.40 -16.01 -6.22
CA GLN A 215 -37.92 -17.29 -6.69
C GLN A 215 -36.91 -17.98 -7.63
N THR A 216 -36.77 -19.30 -7.49
CA THR A 216 -35.95 -20.12 -8.41
C THR A 216 -36.52 -20.04 -9.83
N GLY A 217 -35.63 -19.92 -10.82
CA GLY A 217 -35.99 -19.77 -12.23
C GLY A 217 -36.43 -18.37 -12.66
N ALA A 218 -36.51 -17.41 -11.73
CA ALA A 218 -36.84 -16.02 -12.09
C ALA A 218 -35.76 -15.42 -13.01
N PRO A 219 -36.11 -14.57 -14.00
CA PRO A 219 -35.14 -13.95 -14.90
C PRO A 219 -34.26 -12.96 -14.14
N TYR A 220 -33.06 -12.69 -14.68
CA TYR A 220 -32.18 -11.63 -14.19
C TYR A 220 -32.90 -10.27 -14.26
N ASP A 221 -33.26 -9.73 -13.13
CA ASP A 221 -34.02 -8.49 -12.97
C ASP A 221 -33.12 -7.29 -12.59
N THR A 222 -33.69 -6.10 -12.53
CA THR A 222 -32.98 -4.86 -12.14
C THR A 222 -32.50 -4.87 -10.68
N ARG A 223 -33.16 -5.63 -9.80
CA ARG A 223 -32.77 -5.80 -8.41
C ARG A 223 -31.47 -6.61 -8.31
N LEU A 224 -31.37 -7.69 -9.08
CA LEU A 224 -30.15 -8.49 -9.18
C LEU A 224 -29.03 -7.68 -9.85
N GLU A 225 -29.33 -6.90 -10.90
CA GLU A 225 -28.37 -5.99 -11.52
C GLU A 225 -27.76 -5.00 -10.50
N THR A 226 -28.62 -4.40 -9.67
CA THR A 226 -28.19 -3.47 -8.62
C THR A 226 -27.28 -4.16 -7.60
N ALA A 227 -27.59 -5.39 -7.20
CA ALA A 227 -26.76 -6.17 -6.30
C ALA A 227 -25.39 -6.49 -6.92
N VAL A 228 -25.37 -6.85 -8.21
CA VAL A 228 -24.11 -7.08 -8.96
C VAL A 228 -23.28 -5.79 -9.03
N ARG A 229 -23.86 -4.63 -9.34
CA ARG A 229 -23.17 -3.33 -9.35
C ARG A 229 -22.54 -3.01 -7.99
N ARG A 230 -23.27 -3.26 -6.90
CA ARG A 230 -22.74 -3.09 -5.52
C ARG A 230 -21.56 -4.01 -5.24
N TYR A 231 -21.68 -5.28 -5.65
CA TYR A 231 -20.59 -6.24 -5.52
C TYR A 231 -19.36 -5.82 -6.34
N GLN A 232 -19.55 -5.41 -7.59
CA GLN A 232 -18.48 -4.92 -8.46
C GLN A 232 -17.73 -3.73 -7.83
N GLY A 233 -18.46 -2.78 -7.23
CA GLY A 233 -17.84 -1.68 -6.48
C GLY A 233 -17.01 -2.17 -5.29
N ARG A 234 -17.51 -3.19 -4.55
CA ARG A 234 -16.78 -3.79 -3.41
C ARG A 234 -15.47 -4.48 -3.84
N VAL A 235 -15.38 -4.98 -5.06
CA VAL A 235 -14.20 -5.67 -5.58
C VAL A 235 -13.44 -4.84 -6.63
N ASN A 236 -13.66 -3.53 -6.62
CA ASN A 236 -13.01 -2.54 -7.50
C ASN A 236 -13.10 -2.89 -8.99
N LEU A 237 -14.25 -3.39 -9.42
CA LEU A 237 -14.61 -3.59 -10.81
C LEU A 237 -15.55 -2.49 -11.29
N SER A 238 -15.51 -2.18 -12.59
CA SER A 238 -16.49 -1.27 -13.20
C SER A 238 -17.91 -1.76 -12.94
N PRO A 239 -18.82 -0.92 -12.40
CA PRO A 239 -20.15 -1.34 -11.98
C PRO A 239 -21.11 -1.49 -13.18
N THR A 240 -20.82 -2.44 -14.06
CA THR A 240 -21.60 -2.73 -15.27
C THR A 240 -22.95 -3.36 -14.97
N GLY A 241 -23.11 -4.00 -13.83
CA GLY A 241 -24.30 -4.78 -13.48
C GLY A 241 -24.39 -6.11 -14.24
N ARG A 242 -23.33 -6.56 -14.89
CA ARG A 242 -23.27 -7.83 -15.62
C ARG A 242 -22.40 -8.83 -14.88
N LEU A 243 -22.80 -10.10 -14.92
CA LEU A 243 -21.89 -11.18 -14.52
C LEU A 243 -20.95 -11.48 -15.70
N ASP A 244 -19.91 -10.68 -15.85
CA ASP A 244 -18.82 -10.93 -16.79
C ASP A 244 -17.72 -11.81 -16.16
N GLN A 245 -16.69 -12.17 -16.94
CA GLN A 245 -15.62 -13.04 -16.46
C GLN A 245 -14.83 -12.46 -15.27
N PRO A 246 -14.49 -11.15 -15.21
CA PRO A 246 -13.88 -10.56 -14.02
C PRO A 246 -14.78 -10.67 -12.78
N THR A 247 -16.06 -10.37 -12.92
CA THR A 247 -17.05 -10.45 -11.82
C THR A 247 -17.22 -11.88 -11.34
N LEU A 248 -17.31 -12.85 -12.27
CA LEU A 248 -17.41 -14.26 -11.94
C LEU A 248 -16.21 -14.76 -11.13
N ARG A 249 -14.98 -14.40 -11.56
CA ARG A 249 -13.76 -14.77 -10.80
C ARG A 249 -13.78 -14.24 -9.37
N GLN A 250 -14.23 -13.01 -9.18
CA GLN A 250 -14.29 -12.41 -7.84
C GLN A 250 -15.40 -13.03 -6.97
N LEU A 251 -16.57 -13.35 -7.54
CA LEU A 251 -17.64 -14.02 -6.84
C LEU A 251 -17.27 -15.46 -6.43
N ASN A 252 -16.41 -16.13 -7.20
CA ASN A 252 -15.95 -17.49 -6.88
C ASN A 252 -14.71 -17.53 -5.94
N VAL A 253 -14.26 -16.39 -5.42
CA VAL A 253 -13.28 -16.37 -4.32
C VAL A 253 -13.95 -16.93 -3.06
N SER A 254 -13.33 -17.95 -2.43
CA SER A 254 -13.87 -18.61 -1.24
C SER A 254 -13.69 -17.78 0.04
N PRO A 255 -14.43 -18.08 1.11
CA PRO A 255 -14.22 -17.44 2.42
C PRO A 255 -12.78 -17.61 2.93
N GLU A 256 -12.18 -18.79 2.74
CA GLU A 256 -10.81 -19.09 3.17
C GLU A 256 -9.79 -18.22 2.41
N GLN A 257 -10.00 -18.03 1.12
CA GLN A 257 -9.17 -17.12 0.31
C GLN A 257 -9.32 -15.66 0.77
N ARG A 258 -10.54 -15.22 1.14
CA ARG A 258 -10.75 -13.88 1.73
C ARG A 258 -10.08 -13.74 3.10
N ILE A 259 -10.14 -14.77 3.94
CA ILE A 259 -9.40 -14.80 5.21
C ILE A 259 -7.90 -14.66 4.96
N ALA A 260 -7.35 -15.41 4.00
CA ALA A 260 -5.93 -15.32 3.65
C ALA A 260 -5.54 -13.91 3.16
N GLN A 261 -6.37 -13.27 2.32
CA GLN A 261 -6.17 -11.89 1.89
C GLN A 261 -6.24 -10.90 3.06
N LEU A 262 -7.21 -11.05 3.96
CA LEU A 262 -7.33 -10.21 5.15
C LEU A 262 -6.12 -10.36 6.08
N ARG A 263 -5.67 -11.60 6.34
CA ARG A 263 -4.46 -11.87 7.14
C ARG A 263 -3.24 -11.16 6.58
N ALA A 264 -2.97 -11.33 5.29
CA ALA A 264 -1.85 -10.69 4.61
C ALA A 264 -1.92 -9.15 4.71
N ASN A 265 -3.12 -8.58 4.52
CA ASN A 265 -3.32 -7.14 4.58
C ASN A 265 -3.29 -6.58 6.01
N LEU A 266 -3.74 -7.32 7.03
CA LEU A 266 -3.55 -6.97 8.43
C LEU A 266 -2.07 -7.01 8.82
N GLU A 267 -1.33 -7.99 8.31
CA GLU A 267 0.12 -8.10 8.50
C GLU A 267 0.87 -6.92 7.88
N GLN A 268 0.57 -6.56 6.63
CA GLN A 268 1.19 -5.43 5.94
C GLN A 268 1.00 -4.09 6.66
N ARG A 269 -0.08 -3.91 7.43
CA ARG A 269 -0.31 -2.71 8.23
C ARG A 269 0.65 -2.60 9.40
N ARG A 270 1.10 -3.72 9.96
CA ARG A 270 2.11 -3.77 11.04
C ARG A 270 3.50 -3.38 10.55
N TRP A 271 3.74 -3.45 9.24
CA TRP A 271 5.01 -3.04 8.64
C TRP A 271 5.15 -1.53 8.45
N ARG A 272 4.15 -0.76 8.82
CA ARG A 272 4.12 0.69 8.60
C ARG A 272 4.35 1.49 9.87
N THR A 273 4.76 2.75 9.68
CA THR A 273 4.89 3.70 10.80
C THR A 273 3.56 3.91 11.52
N ARG A 274 3.63 4.02 12.83
CA ARG A 274 2.49 4.41 13.65
C ARG A 274 2.27 5.89 13.62
N ASP A 275 3.37 6.65 13.54
CA ASP A 275 3.31 8.10 13.36
C ASP A 275 3.35 8.40 11.85
N LEU A 276 2.20 8.71 11.29
CA LEU A 276 2.06 9.15 9.91
C LEU A 276 2.34 10.65 9.75
N GLY A 277 2.45 11.38 10.87
CA GLY A 277 2.50 12.83 10.90
C GLY A 277 1.08 13.45 10.87
N ASP A 278 0.90 14.55 11.60
CA ASP A 278 -0.38 15.30 11.65
C ASP A 278 -0.83 15.74 10.26
N ARG A 279 0.13 16.03 9.40
CA ARG A 279 -0.06 16.40 8.01
C ARG A 279 0.78 15.49 7.12
N HIS A 280 0.13 14.66 6.31
CA HIS A 280 0.81 13.67 5.47
C HIS A 280 0.05 13.37 4.17
N ILE A 281 0.76 12.80 3.22
CA ILE A 281 0.20 12.23 1.99
C ILE A 281 0.26 10.71 2.09
N TRP A 282 -0.86 10.08 1.84
CA TRP A 282 -1.00 8.64 1.75
C TRP A 282 -1.34 8.23 0.31
N VAL A 283 -0.55 7.35 -0.28
CA VAL A 283 -0.81 6.79 -1.62
C VAL A 283 -1.00 5.29 -1.51
N ASN A 284 -2.20 4.80 -1.82
CA ASN A 284 -2.42 3.37 -2.02
C ASN A 284 -2.38 3.03 -3.51
N LEU A 285 -1.30 2.38 -3.92
CA LEU A 285 -1.06 2.02 -5.32
C LEU A 285 -2.13 1.07 -5.88
N ALA A 286 -2.58 0.09 -5.08
CA ALA A 286 -3.59 -0.87 -5.53
C ALA A 286 -4.99 -0.23 -5.73
N ASP A 287 -5.28 0.86 -5.03
CA ASP A 287 -6.53 1.63 -5.14
C ASP A 287 -6.43 2.77 -6.15
N PHE A 288 -5.24 3.07 -6.66
CA PHE A 288 -4.97 4.22 -7.53
C PHE A 288 -5.43 5.54 -6.90
N ARG A 289 -5.20 5.71 -5.59
CA ARG A 289 -5.63 6.88 -4.82
C ARG A 289 -4.47 7.50 -4.06
N LEU A 290 -4.53 8.82 -4.00
CA LEU A 290 -3.73 9.67 -3.13
C LEU A 290 -4.68 10.41 -2.19
N GLU A 291 -4.40 10.34 -0.92
CA GLU A 291 -5.12 11.03 0.14
C GLU A 291 -4.17 12.02 0.83
N ALA A 292 -4.59 13.27 0.98
CA ALA A 292 -3.92 14.27 1.77
C ALA A 292 -4.66 14.42 3.11
N TRP A 293 -3.94 14.21 4.20
CA TRP A 293 -4.49 14.19 5.55
C TRP A 293 -3.97 15.35 6.39
N GLU A 294 -4.82 15.88 7.26
CA GLU A 294 -4.47 16.95 8.19
C GLU A 294 -5.21 16.75 9.53
N ASN A 295 -4.46 16.65 10.63
CA ASN A 295 -5.00 16.43 11.98
C ASN A 295 -6.00 15.26 12.06
N GLY A 296 -5.66 14.14 11.44
CA GLY A 296 -6.48 12.93 11.42
C GLY A 296 -7.74 13.01 10.53
N ARG A 297 -7.88 14.06 9.71
CA ARG A 297 -9.00 14.24 8.78
C ARG A 297 -8.53 14.21 7.33
N LEU A 298 -9.31 13.57 6.48
CA LEU A 298 -9.10 13.61 5.03
C LEU A 298 -9.39 15.02 4.51
N ALA A 299 -8.33 15.72 4.08
CA ALA A 299 -8.43 17.08 3.53
C ALA A 299 -8.67 17.04 2.01
N ARG A 300 -8.01 16.15 1.28
CA ARG A 300 -8.12 16.00 -0.18
C ARG A 300 -7.99 14.53 -0.57
N GLU A 301 -8.67 14.17 -1.66
CA GLU A 301 -8.54 12.87 -2.32
C GLU A 301 -8.31 13.09 -3.81
N HIS A 302 -7.36 12.37 -4.38
CA HIS A 302 -7.00 12.45 -5.80
C HIS A 302 -6.88 11.06 -6.42
N GLU A 303 -7.35 10.90 -7.64
CA GLU A 303 -7.03 9.75 -8.45
C GLU A 303 -5.58 9.81 -8.91
N VAL A 304 -4.89 8.65 -8.96
CA VAL A 304 -3.51 8.60 -9.46
C VAL A 304 -3.32 7.55 -10.55
N MET A 305 -2.31 7.79 -11.41
CA MET A 305 -1.75 6.77 -12.29
C MET A 305 -0.40 6.36 -11.74
N ILE A 306 -0.11 5.07 -11.77
CA ILE A 306 1.10 4.47 -11.19
C ILE A 306 1.89 3.68 -12.24
N GLY A 307 3.04 3.15 -11.86
CA GLY A 307 3.86 2.31 -12.71
C GLY A 307 3.15 1.04 -13.17
N GLY A 308 3.43 0.61 -14.40
CA GLY A 308 2.99 -0.69 -14.90
C GLY A 308 3.73 -1.85 -14.25
N GLN A 309 3.32 -3.09 -14.50
CA GLN A 309 3.96 -4.29 -13.91
C GLN A 309 5.47 -4.38 -14.17
N ALA A 310 5.93 -3.97 -15.35
CA ALA A 310 7.36 -4.00 -15.71
C ALA A 310 8.19 -2.88 -15.06
N SER A 311 7.53 -1.84 -14.56
CA SER A 311 8.12 -0.66 -13.91
C SER A 311 7.27 -0.26 -12.70
N SER A 312 7.02 -1.23 -11.82
CA SER A 312 6.14 -1.05 -10.68
C SER A 312 6.64 0.05 -9.74
N THR A 313 5.73 0.90 -9.28
CA THR A 313 6.03 1.88 -8.24
C THR A 313 6.41 1.14 -6.96
N PRO A 314 7.55 1.44 -6.32
CA PRO A 314 7.96 0.84 -5.05
C PRO A 314 7.14 1.38 -3.88
N GLU A 315 7.18 0.65 -2.77
CA GLU A 315 6.61 1.07 -1.49
C GLU A 315 7.71 1.64 -0.60
N PHE A 316 7.50 2.85 -0.08
CA PHE A 316 8.42 3.52 0.83
C PHE A 316 7.74 4.72 1.50
N THR A 317 8.44 5.31 2.46
CA THR A 317 8.06 6.58 3.09
C THR A 317 9.24 7.53 2.98
N GLU A 318 8.97 8.75 2.55
CA GLU A 318 9.96 9.84 2.49
C GLU A 318 9.28 11.18 2.75
N GLU A 319 10.05 12.24 2.96
CA GLU A 319 9.54 13.57 3.21
C GLU A 319 9.55 14.43 1.95
N MET A 320 8.40 15.01 1.59
CA MET A 320 8.32 16.03 0.56
C MET A 320 9.02 17.30 1.04
N GLN A 321 9.98 17.78 0.25
CA GLN A 321 10.82 18.92 0.61
C GLN A 321 10.48 20.18 -0.19
N TYR A 322 10.07 20.03 -1.44
CA TYR A 322 9.73 21.15 -2.32
C TYR A 322 8.82 20.72 -3.46
N ILE A 323 8.19 21.70 -4.10
CA ILE A 323 7.48 21.52 -5.35
C ILE A 323 8.15 22.35 -6.46
N VAL A 324 7.96 21.95 -7.69
CA VAL A 324 8.40 22.68 -8.87
C VAL A 324 7.19 23.00 -9.72
N LEU A 325 6.87 24.28 -9.86
CA LEU A 325 5.88 24.77 -10.81
C LEU A 325 6.54 24.97 -12.17
N ASN A 326 5.85 24.65 -13.25
CA ASN A 326 6.39 24.67 -14.62
C ASN A 326 7.69 23.84 -14.75
N PRO A 327 7.69 22.54 -14.41
CA PRO A 327 8.91 21.74 -14.39
C PRO A 327 9.42 21.46 -15.81
N TRP A 328 10.74 21.42 -15.97
CA TRP A 328 11.33 20.75 -17.11
C TRP A 328 11.18 19.24 -17.00
N TRP A 329 11.06 18.59 -18.15
CA TRP A 329 11.16 17.14 -18.22
C TRP A 329 12.50 16.70 -18.81
N GLY A 330 13.36 16.12 -18.00
CA GLY A 330 14.55 15.43 -18.46
C GLY A 330 14.21 14.08 -19.07
N LEU A 331 14.69 13.81 -20.28
CA LEU A 331 14.52 12.50 -20.89
C LEU A 331 15.58 11.55 -20.34
N PRO A 332 15.18 10.42 -19.71
CA PRO A 332 16.13 9.45 -19.18
C PRO A 332 17.11 8.96 -20.25
N ALA A 333 18.38 8.78 -19.88
CA ALA A 333 19.43 8.35 -20.81
C ALA A 333 19.08 7.07 -21.58
N GLY A 334 18.43 6.09 -20.90
CA GLY A 334 17.94 4.86 -21.54
C GLY A 334 16.89 5.14 -22.61
N SER A 335 15.97 6.07 -22.33
CA SER A 335 14.92 6.49 -23.27
C SER A 335 15.47 7.31 -24.43
N ALA A 336 16.45 8.17 -24.19
CA ALA A 336 17.16 8.89 -25.24
C ALA A 336 17.89 7.92 -26.15
N ARG A 337 18.59 6.95 -25.58
CA ARG A 337 19.31 5.90 -26.34
C ARG A 337 18.37 5.07 -27.22
N SER A 338 17.20 4.65 -26.70
CA SER A 338 16.23 3.87 -27.48
C SER A 338 15.67 4.64 -28.68
N ARG A 339 15.65 5.97 -28.63
CA ARG A 339 15.19 6.86 -29.71
C ARG A 339 16.29 7.35 -30.63
N PHE A 340 17.55 7.12 -30.27
CA PHE A 340 18.71 7.59 -31.04
C PHE A 340 18.60 7.27 -32.53
N GLN A 341 18.26 6.04 -32.89
CA GLN A 341 18.14 5.63 -34.28
C GLN A 341 17.01 6.36 -35.03
N SER A 342 15.92 6.69 -34.35
CA SER A 342 14.81 7.44 -34.93
C SER A 342 15.19 8.91 -35.14
N MET A 343 15.88 9.53 -34.18
CA MET A 343 16.39 10.91 -34.26
C MET A 343 17.48 11.03 -35.33
N ARG A 344 18.37 10.05 -35.43
CA ARG A 344 19.39 9.99 -36.48
C ARG A 344 18.77 9.97 -37.88
N ARG A 345 17.68 9.22 -38.08
CA ARG A 345 16.95 9.15 -39.36
C ARG A 345 16.12 10.40 -39.65
N ASN A 346 15.57 11.00 -38.61
CA ASN A 346 14.73 12.18 -38.71
C ASN A 346 14.97 13.13 -37.51
N PRO A 347 15.99 14.03 -37.61
CA PRO A 347 16.31 14.98 -36.56
C PRO A 347 15.16 15.92 -36.19
N SER A 348 14.26 16.23 -37.12
CA SER A 348 13.13 17.11 -36.85
C SER A 348 12.15 16.59 -35.77
N ILE A 349 12.26 15.32 -35.38
CA ILE A 349 11.53 14.74 -34.25
C ILE A 349 11.83 15.51 -32.95
N VAL A 350 13.07 15.98 -32.78
CA VAL A 350 13.50 16.73 -31.59
C VAL A 350 12.71 18.05 -31.51
N ASP A 351 12.64 18.80 -32.62
CA ASP A 351 11.91 20.06 -32.69
C ASP A 351 10.39 19.85 -32.61
N GLN A 352 9.90 18.82 -33.29
CA GLN A 352 8.47 18.47 -33.30
C GLN A 352 7.90 18.23 -31.89
N TYR A 353 8.71 17.63 -31.01
CA TYR A 353 8.33 17.39 -29.61
C TYR A 353 8.87 18.46 -28.65
N GLY A 354 9.50 19.51 -29.15
CA GLY A 354 10.00 20.63 -28.37
C GLY A 354 11.18 20.29 -27.47
N PHE A 355 11.92 19.21 -27.76
CA PHE A 355 13.10 18.87 -26.99
C PHE A 355 14.24 19.84 -27.22
N ARG A 356 15.06 20.05 -26.21
CA ARG A 356 16.37 20.70 -26.31
C ARG A 356 17.45 19.69 -25.98
N ILE A 357 18.56 19.77 -26.72
CA ILE A 357 19.71 18.89 -26.55
C ILE A 357 20.85 19.70 -25.92
N PHE A 358 21.52 19.09 -24.95
CA PHE A 358 22.63 19.72 -24.22
C PHE A 358 23.89 18.83 -24.29
N ASN A 359 25.04 19.44 -24.48
CA ASN A 359 26.34 18.77 -24.42
C ASN A 359 26.75 18.47 -22.95
N ALA A 360 27.93 17.89 -22.77
CA ALA A 360 28.44 17.56 -21.43
C ALA A 360 28.76 18.83 -20.60
N SER A 361 29.04 19.97 -21.25
CA SER A 361 29.26 21.26 -20.59
C SER A 361 27.94 21.95 -20.19
N GLY A 362 26.79 21.45 -20.65
CA GLY A 362 25.49 22.05 -20.39
C GLY A 362 25.02 23.06 -21.43
N ASP A 363 25.78 23.26 -22.52
CA ASP A 363 25.39 24.17 -23.58
C ASP A 363 24.33 23.54 -24.47
N ALA A 364 23.34 24.33 -24.86
CA ALA A 364 22.32 23.90 -25.81
C ALA A 364 22.93 23.78 -27.21
N ILE A 365 22.70 22.67 -27.88
CA ILE A 365 23.18 22.39 -29.23
C ILE A 365 21.98 22.07 -30.15
N SER A 366 22.12 22.47 -31.42
CA SER A 366 21.14 22.11 -32.44
C SER A 366 21.26 20.63 -32.79
N VAL A 367 20.11 19.97 -32.94
CA VAL A 367 20.07 18.57 -33.41
C VAL A 367 20.70 18.42 -34.80
N TYR A 368 20.70 19.47 -35.60
CA TYR A 368 21.30 19.51 -36.96
C TYR A 368 22.80 19.69 -36.96
N GLU A 369 23.40 20.11 -35.83
CA GLU A 369 24.85 20.25 -35.65
C GLU A 369 25.51 18.95 -35.13
N ILE A 370 24.72 17.94 -34.80
CA ILE A 370 25.22 16.67 -34.29
C ILE A 370 25.83 15.84 -35.43
N ASP A 371 27.09 15.50 -35.30
CA ASP A 371 27.72 14.49 -36.18
C ASP A 371 27.26 13.09 -35.76
N TRP A 372 26.16 12.65 -36.36
CA TRP A 372 25.52 11.35 -36.06
C TRP A 372 26.40 10.15 -36.43
N SER A 373 27.43 10.32 -37.28
CA SER A 373 28.34 9.25 -37.68
C SER A 373 29.32 8.88 -36.57
N ARG A 374 29.65 9.86 -35.73
CA ARG A 374 30.66 9.74 -34.68
C ARG A 374 30.25 8.81 -33.52
N TRP A 375 28.93 8.70 -33.24
CA TRP A 375 28.45 8.15 -31.98
C TRP A 375 27.98 6.70 -32.04
N GLY A 376 27.86 6.09 -33.24
CA GLY A 376 27.36 4.70 -33.37
C GLY A 376 26.01 4.50 -32.69
N ASN A 377 25.99 3.71 -31.62
CA ASN A 377 24.83 3.49 -30.77
C ASN A 377 24.92 4.24 -29.42
N TYR A 378 25.94 5.03 -29.20
CA TYR A 378 26.12 5.79 -27.96
C TYR A 378 25.49 7.18 -28.09
N TRP A 379 24.75 7.60 -27.05
CA TRP A 379 24.12 8.92 -26.96
C TRP A 379 24.77 9.72 -25.83
N PRO A 380 25.66 10.69 -26.12
CA PRO A 380 26.44 11.44 -25.11
C PRO A 380 25.72 12.70 -24.61
N TYR A 381 24.56 13.03 -25.15
CA TYR A 381 23.87 14.28 -24.89
C TYR A 381 22.74 14.10 -23.88
N ARG A 382 22.41 15.19 -23.18
CA ARG A 382 21.18 15.27 -22.40
C ARG A 382 20.06 15.84 -23.26
N MET A 383 18.84 15.34 -23.05
CA MET A 383 17.64 15.87 -23.70
C MET A 383 16.63 16.27 -22.64
N SER A 384 16.06 17.47 -22.79
CA SER A 384 15.03 17.95 -21.90
C SER A 384 13.94 18.67 -22.68
N GLN A 385 12.71 18.62 -22.18
CA GLN A 385 11.58 19.34 -22.73
C GLN A 385 11.21 20.49 -21.79
N PRO A 386 11.09 21.74 -22.28
CA PRO A 386 10.69 22.88 -21.47
C PRO A 386 9.23 22.74 -21.01
N PRO A 387 8.81 23.55 -20.01
CA PRO A 387 7.40 23.69 -19.65
C PRO A 387 6.53 23.99 -20.89
N GLY A 388 5.34 23.43 -20.92
CA GLY A 388 4.41 23.65 -22.03
C GLY A 388 3.34 22.56 -22.14
N PRO A 389 2.39 22.73 -23.05
CA PRO A 389 1.19 21.88 -23.16
C PRO A 389 1.47 20.44 -23.59
N THR A 390 2.69 20.14 -24.05
CA THR A 390 3.12 18.79 -24.46
C THR A 390 4.09 18.15 -23.50
N ASN A 391 4.48 18.87 -22.42
CA ASN A 391 5.42 18.35 -21.44
C ASN A 391 4.71 17.31 -20.54
N PRO A 392 5.17 16.04 -20.50
CA PRO A 392 4.52 14.98 -19.72
C PRO A 392 4.56 15.19 -18.21
N MET A 393 5.40 16.13 -17.69
CA MET A 393 5.37 16.50 -16.27
C MET A 393 4.22 17.43 -15.93
N GLY A 394 3.52 17.99 -16.93
CA GLY A 394 2.45 18.96 -16.73
C GLY A 394 2.91 20.24 -16.03
N GLU A 395 2.10 20.76 -15.13
CA GLU A 395 2.25 22.07 -14.51
C GLU A 395 2.99 22.05 -13.18
N VAL A 396 3.06 20.89 -12.50
CA VAL A 396 3.70 20.78 -11.18
C VAL A 396 4.29 19.40 -10.91
N LYS A 397 5.39 19.41 -10.16
CA LYS A 397 6.13 18.24 -9.69
C LYS A 397 6.36 18.38 -8.18
N PHE A 398 6.09 17.33 -7.41
CA PHE A 398 6.24 17.26 -5.95
C PHE A 398 7.41 16.35 -5.62
N ILE A 399 8.40 16.87 -4.90
CA ILE A 399 9.69 16.21 -4.72
C ILE A 399 9.91 15.79 -3.27
N PHE A 400 10.08 14.50 -3.10
CA PHE A 400 10.52 13.81 -1.90
C PHE A 400 11.72 12.96 -2.27
N PRO A 401 12.96 13.43 -2.04
CA PRO A 401 14.18 12.75 -2.46
C PRO A 401 14.22 11.31 -1.96
N ASN A 402 14.47 10.37 -2.87
CA ASN A 402 14.48 8.94 -2.56
C ASN A 402 15.39 8.17 -3.53
N ARG A 403 15.84 6.99 -3.12
CA ARG A 403 16.71 6.12 -3.93
C ARG A 403 16.07 5.54 -5.20
N HIS A 404 14.75 5.65 -5.33
CA HIS A 404 13.98 5.08 -6.44
C HIS A 404 13.72 6.09 -7.55
N ASN A 405 14.06 7.38 -7.35
CA ASN A 405 13.74 8.48 -8.24
C ASN A 405 12.24 8.55 -8.61
N VAL A 406 11.38 8.27 -7.64
CA VAL A 406 9.94 8.40 -7.75
C VAL A 406 9.51 9.74 -7.20
N TYR A 407 8.59 10.39 -7.89
CA TYR A 407 7.97 11.65 -7.47
C TYR A 407 6.50 11.66 -7.90
N ILE A 408 5.73 12.59 -7.34
CA ILE A 408 4.35 12.86 -7.77
C ILE A 408 4.40 14.02 -8.76
N HIS A 409 3.62 13.96 -9.85
CA HIS A 409 3.58 15.04 -10.84
C HIS A 409 2.26 15.08 -11.60
N ASP A 410 2.04 16.18 -12.29
CA ASP A 410 0.94 16.36 -13.24
C ASP A 410 1.14 15.53 -14.51
N THR A 411 0.18 15.56 -15.42
CA THR A 411 0.24 14.89 -16.71
C THR A 411 -0.66 15.59 -17.74
N VAL A 412 -0.24 15.55 -19.00
CA VAL A 412 -1.07 15.98 -20.14
C VAL A 412 -2.12 14.94 -20.54
N GLU A 413 -2.01 13.70 -20.04
CA GLU A 413 -2.95 12.61 -20.33
C GLU A 413 -4.11 12.54 -19.32
N ARG A 414 -4.74 13.69 -19.04
CA ARG A 414 -5.78 13.82 -18.01
C ARG A 414 -7.04 13.00 -18.30
N ASP A 415 -7.31 12.69 -19.56
CA ASP A 415 -8.42 11.83 -20.01
C ASP A 415 -8.32 10.38 -19.50
N ARG A 416 -7.13 9.93 -19.14
CA ARG A 416 -6.91 8.57 -18.64
C ARG A 416 -7.36 8.34 -17.19
N PHE A 417 -7.61 9.41 -16.41
CA PHE A 417 -8.08 9.27 -15.03
C PHE A 417 -9.49 8.65 -14.93
N ILE A 418 -10.31 8.72 -15.99
CA ILE A 418 -11.63 8.07 -16.03
C ILE A 418 -11.56 6.54 -16.04
N ARG A 419 -10.39 5.97 -16.29
CA ARG A 419 -10.22 4.52 -16.36
C ARG A 419 -10.13 3.94 -14.95
N THR A 420 -10.73 2.77 -14.73
CA THR A 420 -10.62 2.01 -13.48
C THR A 420 -9.22 1.48 -13.24
N ARG A 421 -8.50 1.11 -14.31
CA ARG A 421 -7.12 0.67 -14.24
C ARG A 421 -6.19 1.77 -14.76
N ARG A 422 -5.22 2.18 -13.94
CA ARG A 422 -4.37 3.35 -14.21
C ARG A 422 -2.87 3.08 -14.01
N ASP A 423 -2.39 1.92 -14.43
CA ASP A 423 -0.99 1.49 -14.39
C ASP A 423 -0.23 1.87 -15.68
N PHE A 424 -0.15 3.16 -15.97
CA PHE A 424 0.35 3.68 -17.25
C PHE A 424 1.69 4.40 -17.17
N SER A 425 2.26 4.60 -15.96
CA SER A 425 3.54 5.28 -15.81
C SER A 425 4.73 4.31 -15.85
N ALA A 426 5.93 4.87 -15.85
CA ALA A 426 7.18 4.12 -15.74
C ALA A 426 7.70 4.04 -14.29
N GLY A 427 6.84 4.25 -13.30
CA GLY A 427 7.16 4.17 -11.88
C GLY A 427 6.74 5.39 -11.08
N CYS A 428 6.76 6.60 -11.66
CA CYS A 428 6.30 7.82 -10.99
C CYS A 428 4.77 7.84 -10.83
N ILE A 429 4.29 8.68 -9.94
CA ILE A 429 2.88 8.82 -9.60
C ILE A 429 2.34 10.08 -10.27
N ARG A 430 1.39 9.92 -11.21
CA ARG A 430 0.68 11.05 -11.81
C ARG A 430 -0.59 11.32 -11.04
N VAL A 431 -0.83 12.57 -10.68
CA VAL A 431 -1.97 12.95 -9.83
C VAL A 431 -3.00 13.74 -10.62
N GLN A 432 -4.27 13.44 -10.38
CA GLN A 432 -5.40 14.22 -10.88
C GLN A 432 -5.50 15.52 -10.08
N ASP A 433 -5.91 16.62 -10.75
CA ASP A 433 -6.04 17.95 -10.14
C ASP A 433 -4.81 18.35 -9.30
N PRO A 434 -3.62 18.39 -9.94
CA PRO A 434 -2.35 18.61 -9.24
C PRO A 434 -2.26 20.00 -8.61
N LEU A 435 -2.94 21.02 -9.16
CA LEU A 435 -2.91 22.37 -8.59
C LEU A 435 -3.72 22.47 -7.29
N ALA A 436 -4.77 21.67 -7.11
CA ALA A 436 -5.46 21.56 -5.83
C ALA A 436 -4.57 20.86 -4.78
N LEU A 437 -3.77 19.87 -5.19
CA LEU A 437 -2.78 19.28 -4.31
C LEU A 437 -1.68 20.29 -3.96
N ALA A 438 -1.19 21.07 -4.93
CA ALA A 438 -0.18 22.12 -4.69
C ALA A 438 -0.70 23.20 -3.75
N GLU A 439 -1.95 23.64 -3.89
CA GLU A 439 -2.61 24.56 -2.97
C GLU A 439 -2.64 24.00 -1.54
N TRP A 440 -3.00 22.73 -1.37
CA TRP A 440 -2.98 22.10 -0.06
C TRP A 440 -1.56 21.98 0.49
N VAL A 441 -0.58 21.57 -0.34
CA VAL A 441 0.83 21.43 0.08
C VAL A 441 1.41 22.77 0.57
N LEU A 442 1.09 23.87 -0.10
CA LEU A 442 1.58 25.22 0.25
C LEU A 442 0.68 25.97 1.23
N ASN A 443 -0.43 25.37 1.69
CA ASN A 443 -1.33 26.01 2.65
C ASN A 443 -0.61 26.33 3.97
N GLY A 444 -0.72 27.57 4.40
CA GLY A 444 -0.05 28.09 5.60
C GLY A 444 1.37 28.64 5.36
N GLN A 445 1.90 28.53 4.14
CA GLN A 445 3.20 29.10 3.76
C GLN A 445 3.01 30.52 3.21
N ASP A 446 3.73 31.48 3.76
CA ASP A 446 3.59 32.90 3.41
C ASP A 446 3.82 33.17 1.91
N GLY A 447 2.97 34.02 1.35
CA GLY A 447 3.05 34.44 -0.06
C GLY A 447 2.49 33.41 -1.07
N TRP A 448 1.97 32.26 -0.61
CA TRP A 448 1.37 31.24 -1.47
C TRP A 448 -0.13 31.15 -1.27
N SER A 449 -0.85 31.28 -2.38
CA SER A 449 -2.30 31.06 -2.49
C SER A 449 -2.58 30.39 -3.81
N ARG A 450 -3.79 29.88 -4.01
CA ARG A 450 -4.19 29.32 -5.31
C ARG A 450 -3.99 30.32 -6.43
N ALA A 451 -4.38 31.57 -6.28
CA ALA A 451 -4.19 32.61 -7.28
C ALA A 451 -2.69 32.82 -7.61
N ARG A 452 -1.81 32.81 -6.59
CA ARG A 452 -0.39 32.91 -6.82
C ARG A 452 0.19 31.71 -7.57
N ILE A 453 -0.28 30.49 -7.27
CA ILE A 453 0.10 29.28 -8.00
C ILE A 453 -0.32 29.40 -9.47
N ASP A 454 -1.56 29.79 -9.74
CA ASP A 454 -2.11 29.95 -11.09
C ASP A 454 -1.32 31.03 -11.87
N ASP A 455 -0.95 32.16 -11.26
CA ASP A 455 -0.12 33.20 -11.87
C ASP A 455 1.26 32.67 -12.28
N VAL A 456 1.92 31.91 -11.39
CA VAL A 456 3.25 31.33 -11.67
C VAL A 456 3.16 30.32 -12.79
N VAL A 457 2.14 29.48 -12.79
CA VAL A 457 1.92 28.46 -13.84
C VAL A 457 1.67 29.13 -15.19
N ALA A 458 0.88 30.21 -15.24
CA ALA A 458 0.64 30.99 -16.46
C ALA A 458 1.93 31.63 -17.03
N GLY A 459 2.90 31.91 -16.16
CA GLY A 459 4.18 32.52 -16.55
C GLY A 459 5.16 31.58 -17.28
N SER A 460 4.91 30.28 -17.32
CA SER A 460 5.71 29.24 -18.00
C SER A 460 7.20 29.16 -17.58
N SER A 461 7.62 29.86 -16.53
CA SER A 461 8.98 29.79 -16.01
C SER A 461 9.08 28.78 -14.87
N PRO A 462 10.11 27.93 -14.85
CA PRO A 462 10.32 26.98 -13.75
C PRO A 462 10.48 27.73 -12.43
N THR A 463 9.70 27.34 -11.42
CA THR A 463 9.76 27.96 -10.10
C THR A 463 9.82 26.86 -9.03
N VAL A 464 10.91 26.84 -8.28
CA VAL A 464 11.10 25.93 -7.13
C VAL A 464 10.55 26.59 -5.88
N VAL A 465 9.71 25.88 -5.16
CA VAL A 465 9.11 26.33 -3.89
C VAL A 465 9.48 25.33 -2.81
N TRP A 466 10.42 25.68 -1.97
CA TRP A 466 10.78 24.89 -0.79
C TRP A 466 9.68 24.99 0.25
N LEU A 467 9.39 23.86 0.90
CA LEU A 467 8.37 23.80 1.95
C LEU A 467 8.97 24.27 3.28
N ASP A 468 8.28 25.15 3.97
CA ASP A 468 8.64 25.56 5.34
C ASP A 468 8.58 24.38 6.30
N GLN A 469 7.61 23.50 6.09
CA GLN A 469 7.46 22.23 6.82
C GLN A 469 7.42 21.07 5.82
N ARG A 470 8.28 20.09 6.03
CA ARG A 470 8.29 18.86 5.24
C ARG A 470 7.02 18.06 5.47
N ILE A 471 6.53 17.39 4.45
CA ILE A 471 5.31 16.60 4.50
C ILE A 471 5.66 15.13 4.24
N PRO A 472 5.41 14.22 5.21
CA PRO A 472 5.58 12.80 4.97
C PRO A 472 4.72 12.30 3.81
N VAL A 473 5.33 11.49 2.92
CA VAL A 473 4.67 10.83 1.80
C VAL A 473 4.82 9.33 2.00
N HIS A 474 3.72 8.67 2.28
CA HIS A 474 3.65 7.22 2.49
C HIS A 474 3.10 6.56 1.24
N ILE A 475 3.88 5.69 0.60
CA ILE A 475 3.46 4.92 -0.56
C ILE A 475 3.28 3.46 -0.14
N ALA A 476 2.06 2.95 -0.25
CA ALA A 476 1.68 1.60 0.15
C ALA A 476 1.01 0.85 -1.01
N TYR A 477 1.01 -0.48 -0.90
CA TYR A 477 0.30 -1.36 -1.82
C TYR A 477 -0.60 -2.31 -1.03
N TRP A 478 -1.81 -1.87 -0.74
CA TRP A 478 -2.80 -2.63 0.02
C TRP A 478 -3.97 -3.04 -0.85
N THR A 479 -4.22 -4.32 -0.93
CA THR A 479 -5.25 -4.92 -1.79
C THR A 479 -6.56 -5.18 -1.06
N VAL A 480 -6.59 -5.04 0.26
CA VAL A 480 -7.82 -5.00 1.05
C VAL A 480 -7.83 -3.71 1.84
N VAL A 481 -8.87 -2.92 1.69
CA VAL A 481 -9.00 -1.60 2.33
C VAL A 481 -10.38 -1.43 2.97
N GLY A 482 -10.42 -0.72 4.09
CA GLY A 482 -11.65 -0.25 4.71
C GLY A 482 -11.96 1.18 4.29
N ASP A 483 -13.18 1.44 3.84
CA ASP A 483 -13.64 2.78 3.51
C ASP A 483 -14.26 3.52 4.71
N VAL A 484 -14.59 4.79 4.52
CA VAL A 484 -15.18 5.64 5.58
C VAL A 484 -16.52 5.14 6.12
N ASP A 485 -17.24 4.35 5.33
CA ASP A 485 -18.53 3.77 5.69
C ASP A 485 -18.38 2.45 6.46
N GLY A 486 -17.16 2.03 6.80
CA GLY A 486 -16.87 0.77 7.48
C GLY A 486 -17.00 -0.46 6.60
N ARG A 487 -16.99 -0.29 5.28
CA ARG A 487 -17.06 -1.41 4.31
C ARG A 487 -15.66 -1.81 3.89
N VAL A 488 -15.47 -3.12 3.70
CA VAL A 488 -14.21 -3.64 3.16
C VAL A 488 -14.32 -3.80 1.65
N ARG A 489 -13.32 -3.25 0.94
CA ARG A 489 -13.13 -3.43 -0.49
C ARG A 489 -11.92 -4.33 -0.75
N TYR A 490 -12.07 -5.23 -1.72
CA TYR A 490 -11.02 -6.15 -2.17
C TYR A 490 -10.56 -5.71 -3.55
N LEU A 491 -9.35 -5.16 -3.61
CA LEU A 491 -8.77 -4.58 -4.80
C LEU A 491 -8.06 -5.65 -5.66
N HIS A 492 -7.78 -5.31 -6.91
CA HIS A 492 -7.03 -6.20 -7.79
C HIS A 492 -5.53 -6.17 -7.42
N ASP A 493 -4.96 -7.35 -7.20
CA ASP A 493 -3.51 -7.50 -6.99
C ASP A 493 -2.75 -7.32 -8.32
N LEU A 494 -2.61 -6.05 -8.75
CA LEU A 494 -2.00 -5.66 -10.01
C LEU A 494 -0.54 -6.12 -10.13
N TYR A 495 0.23 -5.97 -9.05
CA TYR A 495 1.67 -6.29 -9.02
C TYR A 495 1.94 -7.74 -8.60
N ARG A 496 0.89 -8.52 -8.31
CA ARG A 496 0.99 -9.92 -7.86
C ARG A 496 1.83 -10.10 -6.60
N ARG A 497 1.72 -9.15 -5.66
CA ARG A 497 2.46 -9.19 -4.39
C ARG A 497 1.78 -10.03 -3.33
N ASP A 498 0.44 -10.09 -3.33
CA ASP A 498 -0.34 -10.81 -2.32
C ASP A 498 0.00 -12.29 -2.25
N GLY A 499 0.16 -12.94 -3.41
CA GLY A 499 0.37 -14.38 -3.46
C GLY A 499 1.58 -14.85 -2.65
N ARG A 500 2.69 -14.09 -2.69
CA ARG A 500 3.87 -14.37 -1.90
C ARG A 500 3.63 -14.10 -0.41
N VAL A 501 3.07 -12.94 -0.08
CA VAL A 501 2.74 -12.58 1.31
C VAL A 501 1.79 -13.61 1.93
N ILE A 502 0.74 -14.02 1.19
CA ILE A 502 -0.22 -15.03 1.64
C ILE A 502 0.47 -16.38 1.88
N ALA A 503 1.33 -16.84 0.97
CA ALA A 503 2.02 -18.12 1.09
C ALA A 503 2.99 -18.15 2.27
N ASP A 504 3.84 -17.13 2.41
CA ASP A 504 4.81 -17.03 3.48
C ASP A 504 4.11 -16.86 4.84
N TYR A 505 3.03 -16.07 4.87
CA TYR A 505 2.21 -15.91 6.06
C TYR A 505 1.53 -17.21 6.47
N ALA A 506 0.95 -17.97 5.54
CA ALA A 506 0.30 -19.22 5.82
C ALA A 506 1.27 -20.23 6.43
N ALA A 507 2.49 -20.35 5.89
CA ALA A 507 3.51 -21.25 6.41
C ALA A 507 3.88 -20.93 7.86
N LEU A 508 4.05 -19.65 8.21
CA LEU A 508 4.34 -19.21 9.57
C LEU A 508 3.12 -19.38 10.50
N HIS A 509 1.95 -18.99 10.03
CA HIS A 509 0.71 -19.15 10.79
C HIS A 509 0.47 -20.60 11.18
N ASP A 510 0.64 -21.55 10.25
CA ASP A 510 0.46 -22.98 10.50
C ASP A 510 1.54 -23.53 11.44
N ALA A 511 2.79 -23.08 11.30
CA ALA A 511 3.86 -23.45 12.20
C ALA A 511 3.58 -23.02 13.66
N PHE A 512 3.05 -21.82 13.86
CA PHE A 512 2.71 -21.32 15.19
C PHE A 512 1.37 -21.86 15.73
N SER A 513 0.42 -22.22 14.86
CA SER A 513 -0.85 -22.83 15.26
C SER A 513 -0.72 -24.33 15.58
N GLY A 514 0.15 -25.04 14.86
CA GLY A 514 0.36 -26.49 15.02
C GLY A 514 1.34 -26.89 16.11
N GLN A 515 2.33 -26.06 16.32
CA GLN A 515 3.30 -26.23 17.38
C GLN A 515 2.85 -25.45 18.61
N GLY A 516 1.83 -25.68 19.32
CA GLY A 516 1.65 -24.94 20.58
C GLY A 516 3.03 -24.49 21.09
N LEU A 517 3.19 -23.30 21.67
CA LEU A 517 4.49 -22.82 22.20
C LEU A 517 5.28 -24.01 22.71
N PRO A 518 6.60 -24.15 22.43
CA PRO A 518 7.37 -25.20 23.06
C PRO A 518 7.17 -25.03 24.57
N PHE A 519 6.27 -25.84 25.12
CA PHE A 519 6.10 -25.91 26.56
C PHE A 519 7.48 -26.24 27.11
N PRO A 520 7.96 -25.54 28.14
CA PRO A 520 9.16 -25.97 28.87
C PRO A 520 9.09 -27.47 29.03
N SER A 521 10.16 -28.18 28.75
CA SER A 521 10.20 -29.64 28.60
C SER A 521 9.66 -30.46 29.79
N GLY A 522 9.21 -29.81 30.86
CA GLY A 522 8.51 -30.39 32.01
C GLY A 522 6.97 -30.47 31.87
N LEU A 523 6.33 -29.64 31.01
CA LEU A 523 4.86 -29.59 30.92
C LEU A 523 4.26 -30.54 29.85
N ALA A 524 5.07 -31.02 28.91
CA ALA A 524 4.64 -31.94 27.85
C ALA A 524 4.15 -33.32 28.39
N ARG A 525 4.33 -33.63 29.65
CA ARG A 525 3.96 -34.93 30.26
C ARG A 525 2.62 -34.94 31.01
N ALA A 526 2.00 -33.78 31.28
CA ALA A 526 0.75 -33.75 32.07
C ALA A 526 -0.54 -33.92 31.24
N GLY A 527 -0.50 -33.78 29.91
CA GLY A 527 -1.68 -33.79 29.04
C GLY A 527 -2.07 -35.15 28.43
N ASN A 528 -1.36 -36.26 28.67
CA ASN A 528 -1.57 -37.53 27.97
C ASN A 528 -2.13 -38.67 28.83
N THR A 529 -2.83 -38.38 29.91
CA THR A 529 -3.58 -39.38 30.67
C THR A 529 -5.07 -39.02 30.78
N VAL A 530 -5.79 -38.99 29.64
CA VAL A 530 -7.21 -39.30 29.66
C VAL A 530 -7.41 -40.62 28.93
N ARG A 531 -7.77 -41.61 29.75
CA ARG A 531 -7.98 -43.00 29.41
C ARG A 531 -9.09 -43.16 28.36
N ARG A 532 -8.94 -44.23 27.64
CA ARG A 532 -9.91 -44.97 26.81
C ARG A 532 -11.35 -44.98 27.35
#